data_a91286ca2cf1b3708c115da20d8944cd
#
_entry.id   a91286ca2cf1b3708c115da20d8944cd
#
_cell.length_a   1.000
_cell.length_b   1.000
_cell.length_c   1.000
_cell.angle_alpha   90.00
_cell.angle_beta   90.00
_cell.angle_gamma   90.00
#
_symmetry.space_group_name_H-M   'P 1'
#
loop_
_entity.id
_entity.type
_entity.pdbx_description
1 polymer ?
#
loop_
_entity_poly.entity_id
_entity_poly.type
_entity_poly.pdbx_seq_one_letter_code
_entity_poly.pdbx_strand_id
1 'polypeptide(L)'
;MMKKTLSFILAAFMLLSGSALAEEAKAPLSIAEQGMFSAGGTVTGPVEGDYDPTTNWLDATRAGNTAHVDHANVLYQIPVNDNGHPIVYLHGYGQSRMGWMTTPDGREGWATYFLRNGHSAYLVDQPGRGEAGAQASMSTDGFLDVWSEDSKEYKPGDQAWYTHFRIGRVAPERYEGSQFPEGDEAQDQFFRQMTPNTGNFDQAKAAAALGEVMAQVKKRTGNKSIFVTHSQGGAVGWDVPVENIAAIVAIEPGGTPQVGSEQYNRLLEAKIPIAIYFGDYIDNGPEDIASTGFWKQVRDGALDFAEHYNADGGDCTVVDLPKIGITGNSHFMFQEMNSDEIAANIESWLGEHGLN
;
A
#
# COMPACT_ATOMS: atom_id res chain seq x y z
N MET A 1 38.26 -75.02 26.01
CA MET A 1 36.99 -74.27 26.28
C MET A 1 37.33 -72.84 26.33
N MET A 2 37.08 -72.10 25.18
CA MET A 2 37.33 -70.69 25.05
C MET A 2 35.97 -69.96 25.17
N LYS A 3 35.84 -69.11 26.18
CA LYS A 3 34.71 -68.22 26.33
C LYS A 3 34.97 -66.94 25.47
N LYS A 4 34.16 -66.73 24.47
CA LYS A 4 34.15 -65.48 23.68
C LYS A 4 33.33 -64.42 24.44
N THR A 5 33.99 -63.37 24.83
CA THR A 5 33.35 -62.12 25.38
C THR A 5 32.90 -61.25 24.22
N LEU A 6 31.64 -60.98 24.15
CA LEU A 6 31.02 -60.11 23.16
C LEU A 6 30.96 -58.69 23.77
N SER A 7 31.73 -57.74 23.22
CA SER A 7 31.66 -56.33 23.61
C SER A 7 30.55 -55.64 22.82
N PHE A 8 29.52 -55.14 23.50
CA PHE A 8 28.53 -54.25 22.95
C PHE A 8 29.06 -52.82 22.99
N ILE A 9 29.25 -52.23 21.81
CA ILE A 9 29.49 -50.79 21.67
C ILE A 9 28.13 -50.13 21.54
N LEU A 10 27.73 -49.38 22.58
CA LEU A 10 26.52 -48.57 22.59
C LEU A 10 26.86 -47.23 21.95
N ALA A 11 26.45 -47.02 20.67
CA ALA A 11 26.53 -45.74 20.02
C ALA A 11 25.38 -44.86 20.50
N ALA A 12 25.70 -43.88 21.33
CA ALA A 12 24.74 -42.83 21.71
C ALA A 12 24.55 -41.86 20.53
N PHE A 13 23.44 -42.00 19.83
CA PHE A 13 22.94 -40.93 18.93
C PHE A 13 22.41 -39.77 19.78
N MET A 14 23.16 -38.70 19.88
CA MET A 14 22.61 -37.41 20.33
C MET A 14 21.67 -36.89 19.21
N LEU A 15 20.39 -37.08 19.40
CA LEU A 15 19.36 -36.33 18.70
C LEU A 15 19.45 -34.85 19.17
N LEU A 16 20.12 -34.03 18.41
CA LEU A 16 19.92 -32.59 18.46
C LEU A 16 18.50 -32.31 17.94
N SER A 17 17.52 -32.38 18.83
CA SER A 17 16.21 -31.78 18.59
C SER A 17 16.39 -30.27 18.61
N GLY A 18 16.63 -29.68 17.42
CA GLY A 18 16.38 -28.28 17.22
C GLY A 18 14.91 -28.05 17.56
N SER A 19 14.65 -27.45 18.72
CA SER A 19 13.34 -26.86 19.00
C SER A 19 13.18 -25.68 18.05
N ALA A 20 12.59 -25.94 16.87
CA ALA A 20 11.86 -24.90 16.20
C ALA A 20 10.82 -24.45 17.22
N LEU A 21 10.96 -23.24 17.75
CA LEU A 21 9.89 -22.58 18.50
C LEU A 21 8.72 -22.56 17.52
N ALA A 22 7.71 -23.40 17.76
CA ALA A 22 6.47 -23.31 17.01
C ALA A 22 5.96 -21.89 17.22
N GLU A 23 5.89 -21.12 16.15
CA GLU A 23 5.24 -19.81 16.18
C GLU A 23 3.84 -20.03 16.77
N GLU A 24 3.55 -19.34 17.87
CA GLU A 24 2.28 -19.50 18.57
C GLU A 24 1.18 -19.12 17.57
N ALA A 25 0.31 -20.07 17.22
CA ALA A 25 -0.70 -19.85 16.20
C ALA A 25 -1.56 -18.65 16.62
N LYS A 26 -1.53 -17.58 15.80
CA LYS A 26 -2.35 -16.38 16.03
C LYS A 26 -3.83 -16.79 16.16
N ALA A 27 -4.55 -16.18 17.09
CA ALA A 27 -5.98 -16.42 17.25
C ALA A 27 -6.74 -16.17 15.93
N PRO A 28 -7.84 -16.90 15.65
CA PRO A 28 -8.66 -16.63 14.47
C PRO A 28 -9.08 -15.17 14.39
N LEU A 29 -9.00 -14.59 13.19
CA LEU A 29 -9.52 -13.25 12.94
C LEU A 29 -11.04 -13.30 12.91
N SER A 30 -11.70 -12.46 13.73
CA SER A 30 -13.15 -12.41 13.83
C SER A 30 -13.68 -11.16 13.13
N ILE A 31 -14.37 -11.36 12.01
CA ILE A 31 -14.96 -10.31 11.17
C ILE A 31 -16.46 -10.25 11.38
N ALA A 32 -17.00 -9.09 11.75
CA ALA A 32 -18.42 -8.84 11.90
C ALA A 32 -19.10 -8.60 10.54
N GLU A 33 -18.43 -7.89 9.65
CA GLU A 33 -18.93 -7.55 8.31
C GLU A 33 -17.76 -7.46 7.31
N GLN A 34 -18.00 -7.89 6.07
CA GLN A 34 -17.09 -7.66 4.95
C GLN A 34 -17.88 -7.49 3.66
N GLY A 35 -17.29 -6.80 2.69
CA GLY A 35 -17.91 -6.61 1.38
C GLY A 35 -17.07 -5.71 0.49
N MET A 36 -17.69 -5.29 -0.61
CA MET A 36 -17.07 -4.41 -1.59
C MET A 36 -18.04 -3.32 -2.02
N PHE A 37 -17.50 -2.18 -2.44
CA PHE A 37 -18.23 -1.12 -3.12
C PHE A 37 -17.32 -0.35 -4.07
N SER A 38 -17.94 0.39 -5.00
CA SER A 38 -17.23 1.36 -5.86
C SER A 38 -17.63 2.78 -5.49
N ALA A 39 -16.72 3.73 -5.64
CA ALA A 39 -16.95 5.13 -5.30
C ALA A 39 -16.32 6.08 -6.32
N GLY A 40 -16.95 7.23 -6.50
CA GLY A 40 -16.51 8.25 -7.44
C GLY A 40 -16.67 7.84 -8.90
N GLY A 41 -15.87 8.45 -9.76
CA GLY A 41 -15.90 8.23 -11.19
C GLY A 41 -16.98 9.03 -11.92
N THR A 42 -17.14 8.71 -13.21
CA THR A 42 -18.07 9.38 -14.11
C THR A 42 -18.80 8.35 -14.98
N VAL A 43 -19.88 8.79 -15.62
CA VAL A 43 -20.54 8.02 -16.68
C VAL A 43 -20.24 8.72 -18.00
N THR A 44 -19.59 8.00 -18.92
CA THR A 44 -19.32 8.49 -20.27
C THR A 44 -20.46 8.13 -21.20
N GLY A 45 -20.64 8.91 -22.27
CA GLY A 45 -21.73 8.72 -23.22
C GLY A 45 -22.99 9.50 -22.84
N PRO A 46 -24.15 9.15 -23.40
CA PRO A 46 -24.32 8.07 -24.38
C PRO A 46 -23.61 8.35 -25.71
N VAL A 47 -23.19 7.31 -26.40
CA VAL A 47 -22.78 7.40 -27.81
C VAL A 47 -23.98 7.89 -28.61
N GLU A 48 -23.77 8.81 -29.56
CA GLU A 48 -24.84 9.43 -30.33
C GLU A 48 -25.77 8.39 -30.98
N GLY A 49 -27.08 8.58 -30.83
CA GLY A 49 -28.14 7.73 -31.33
C GLY A 49 -28.77 6.83 -30.24
N ASP A 50 -29.77 6.06 -30.66
CA ASP A 50 -30.50 5.15 -29.79
C ASP A 50 -29.86 3.75 -29.74
N TYR A 51 -29.87 3.12 -28.57
CA TYR A 51 -29.39 1.74 -28.42
C TYR A 51 -30.33 0.75 -29.10
N ASP A 52 -29.79 -0.07 -30.00
CA ASP A 52 -30.53 -1.13 -30.65
C ASP A 52 -30.10 -2.53 -30.12
N PRO A 53 -30.93 -3.18 -29.28
CA PRO A 53 -30.60 -4.46 -28.69
C PRO A 53 -30.59 -5.63 -29.70
N THR A 54 -31.05 -5.41 -30.93
CA THR A 54 -31.09 -6.46 -31.98
C THR A 54 -29.76 -6.59 -32.74
N THR A 55 -28.83 -5.65 -32.50
CA THR A 55 -27.52 -5.65 -33.15
C THR A 55 -26.45 -6.25 -32.23
N ASN A 56 -25.16 -6.02 -32.49
CA ASN A 56 -24.07 -6.60 -31.69
C ASN A 56 -24.09 -6.10 -30.25
N TRP A 57 -24.29 -6.99 -29.30
CA TRP A 57 -24.54 -6.73 -27.87
C TRP A 57 -23.29 -6.50 -27.03
N LEU A 58 -22.06 -6.69 -27.56
CA LEU A 58 -20.80 -6.45 -26.85
C LEU A 58 -19.98 -5.28 -27.45
N ASP A 59 -20.56 -4.47 -28.31
CA ASP A 59 -19.87 -3.34 -28.91
C ASP A 59 -20.16 -2.04 -28.14
N ALA A 60 -19.19 -1.61 -27.33
CA ALA A 60 -19.31 -0.39 -26.52
C ALA A 60 -19.32 0.91 -27.35
N THR A 61 -18.95 0.84 -28.64
CA THR A 61 -18.97 2.02 -29.55
C THR A 61 -20.36 2.29 -30.16
N ARG A 62 -21.31 1.38 -29.92
CA ARG A 62 -22.65 1.48 -30.44
C ARG A 62 -23.44 2.63 -29.85
N ALA A 63 -24.33 3.17 -30.66
CA ALA A 63 -25.28 4.23 -30.31
C ALA A 63 -26.03 3.91 -29.01
N GLY A 64 -26.21 4.91 -28.16
CA GLY A 64 -26.93 4.80 -26.89
C GLY A 64 -26.17 4.14 -25.74
N ASN A 65 -24.95 3.60 -25.96
CA ASN A 65 -24.15 3.02 -24.89
C ASN A 65 -23.56 4.07 -23.94
N THR A 66 -23.47 3.70 -22.67
CA THR A 66 -22.76 4.44 -21.61
C THR A 66 -21.75 3.54 -20.93
N ALA A 67 -20.73 4.12 -20.29
CA ALA A 67 -19.77 3.38 -19.47
C ALA A 67 -19.50 4.09 -18.14
N HIS A 68 -19.45 3.34 -17.04
CA HIS A 68 -19.01 3.83 -15.73
C HIS A 68 -17.50 3.66 -15.64
N VAL A 69 -16.78 4.77 -15.45
CA VAL A 69 -15.31 4.84 -15.52
C VAL A 69 -14.72 5.70 -14.41
N ASP A 70 -13.41 5.64 -14.21
CA ASP A 70 -12.64 6.48 -13.29
C ASP A 70 -13.10 6.37 -11.81
N HIS A 71 -13.76 5.28 -11.44
CA HIS A 71 -14.14 4.99 -10.04
C HIS A 71 -13.03 4.23 -9.31
N ALA A 72 -13.01 4.32 -7.97
CA ALA A 72 -12.24 3.46 -7.10
C ALA A 72 -13.05 2.22 -6.70
N ASN A 73 -12.38 1.08 -6.47
CA ASN A 73 -12.95 -0.10 -5.86
C ASN A 73 -12.42 -0.29 -4.45
N VAL A 74 -13.30 -0.67 -3.53
CA VAL A 74 -12.98 -0.84 -2.11
C VAL A 74 -13.42 -2.20 -1.63
N LEU A 75 -12.48 -2.99 -1.09
CA LEU A 75 -12.77 -4.14 -0.24
C LEU A 75 -12.76 -3.65 1.21
N TYR A 76 -13.78 -3.98 2.00
CA TYR A 76 -13.79 -3.63 3.41
C TYR A 76 -14.02 -4.83 4.32
N GLN A 77 -13.44 -4.74 5.52
CA GLN A 77 -13.61 -5.67 6.61
C GLN A 77 -13.78 -4.91 7.92
N ILE A 78 -14.78 -5.28 8.70
CA ILE A 78 -15.07 -4.68 10.01
C ILE A 78 -14.88 -5.77 11.06
N PRO A 79 -13.97 -5.60 12.03
CA PRO A 79 -13.74 -6.60 13.06
C PRO A 79 -14.88 -6.60 14.09
N VAL A 80 -15.06 -7.69 14.81
CA VAL A 80 -16.08 -7.80 15.87
C VAL A 80 -15.82 -6.79 17.01
N ASN A 81 -14.56 -6.47 17.26
CA ASN A 81 -14.10 -5.51 18.26
C ASN A 81 -13.80 -4.13 17.70
N ASP A 82 -14.59 -3.65 16.70
CA ASP A 82 -14.37 -2.36 16.04
C ASP A 82 -14.24 -1.21 17.06
N ASN A 83 -13.11 -0.49 16.97
CA ASN A 83 -12.80 0.64 17.85
C ASN A 83 -13.38 1.99 17.36
N GLY A 84 -14.00 2.00 16.19
CA GLY A 84 -14.58 3.20 15.59
C GLY A 84 -13.61 4.10 14.83
N HIS A 85 -12.36 3.68 14.64
CA HIS A 85 -11.34 4.39 13.87
C HIS A 85 -11.00 3.66 12.58
N PRO A 86 -11.82 3.81 11.51
CA PRO A 86 -11.60 3.10 10.25
C PRO A 86 -10.33 3.56 9.55
N ILE A 87 -9.58 2.62 8.97
CA ILE A 87 -8.40 2.90 8.16
C ILE A 87 -8.73 2.67 6.68
N VAL A 88 -8.44 3.69 5.87
CA VAL A 88 -8.47 3.60 4.40
C VAL A 88 -7.04 3.48 3.90
N TYR A 89 -6.75 2.43 3.14
CA TYR A 89 -5.43 2.12 2.60
C TYR A 89 -5.35 2.43 1.11
N LEU A 90 -4.34 3.20 0.71
CA LEU A 90 -4.07 3.53 -0.68
C LEU A 90 -2.66 3.09 -1.08
N HIS A 91 -2.59 2.22 -2.09
CA HIS A 91 -1.34 1.68 -2.64
C HIS A 91 -0.58 2.69 -3.51
N GLY A 92 0.69 2.37 -3.82
CA GLY A 92 1.57 3.14 -4.69
C GLY A 92 1.49 2.78 -6.18
N TYR A 93 2.46 3.31 -6.96
CA TYR A 93 2.63 3.00 -8.37
C TYR A 93 2.87 1.52 -8.60
N GLY A 94 2.25 0.97 -9.65
CA GLY A 94 2.41 -0.44 -10.02
C GLY A 94 1.87 -1.44 -8.98
N GLN A 95 1.08 -1.00 -8.01
CA GLN A 95 0.50 -1.85 -6.97
C GLN A 95 -1.04 -1.85 -7.00
N SER A 96 -1.62 -2.68 -6.14
CA SER A 96 -3.04 -2.74 -5.82
C SER A 96 -3.22 -2.91 -4.30
N ARG A 97 -4.45 -2.97 -3.83
CA ARG A 97 -4.79 -3.28 -2.42
C ARG A 97 -4.18 -4.58 -1.89
N MET A 98 -3.77 -5.50 -2.76
CA MET A 98 -3.19 -6.80 -2.39
C MET A 98 -1.99 -6.64 -1.45
N GLY A 99 -1.14 -5.64 -1.69
CA GLY A 99 0.06 -5.39 -0.89
C GLY A 99 -0.21 -5.09 0.59
N TRP A 100 -1.42 -4.67 0.95
CA TRP A 100 -1.82 -4.43 2.34
C TRP A 100 -2.39 -5.67 3.04
N MET A 101 -2.85 -6.66 2.27
CA MET A 101 -3.51 -7.86 2.81
C MET A 101 -2.52 -8.94 3.22
N THR A 102 -1.50 -9.17 2.38
CA THR A 102 -0.58 -10.29 2.54
C THR A 102 0.83 -9.88 2.12
N THR A 103 1.82 -10.28 2.90
CA THR A 103 3.23 -10.10 2.54
C THR A 103 3.66 -11.09 1.45
N PRO A 104 4.75 -10.85 0.71
CA PRO A 104 5.20 -11.74 -0.36
C PRO A 104 5.50 -13.18 0.09
N ASP A 105 5.87 -13.37 1.34
CA ASP A 105 6.13 -14.68 1.97
C ASP A 105 4.89 -15.32 2.62
N GLY A 106 3.70 -14.73 2.40
CA GLY A 106 2.42 -15.30 2.81
C GLY A 106 1.98 -14.99 4.24
N ARG A 107 2.71 -14.13 4.99
CA ARG A 107 2.27 -13.66 6.31
C ARG A 107 1.10 -12.68 6.19
N GLU A 108 0.43 -12.41 7.31
CA GLU A 108 -0.59 -11.37 7.42
C GLU A 108 0.02 -9.99 7.12
N GLY A 109 -0.63 -9.21 6.25
CA GLY A 109 -0.27 -7.81 6.01
C GLY A 109 -0.88 -6.85 7.02
N TRP A 110 -0.57 -5.57 6.89
CA TRP A 110 -1.03 -4.52 7.81
C TRP A 110 -2.55 -4.43 7.95
N ALA A 111 -3.30 -4.73 6.90
CA ALA A 111 -4.78 -4.76 7.00
C ALA A 111 -5.24 -5.72 8.11
N THR A 112 -4.65 -6.92 8.17
CA THR A 112 -4.99 -7.90 9.22
C THR A 112 -4.44 -7.48 10.58
N TYR A 113 -3.22 -6.92 10.63
CA TYR A 113 -2.64 -6.40 11.88
C TYR A 113 -3.58 -5.38 12.55
N PHE A 114 -4.02 -4.38 11.82
CA PHE A 114 -4.89 -3.33 12.35
C PHE A 114 -6.32 -3.83 12.62
N LEU A 115 -6.85 -4.78 11.82
CA LEU A 115 -8.10 -5.47 12.15
C LEU A 115 -8.06 -6.18 13.51
N ARG A 116 -6.91 -6.80 13.86
CA ARG A 116 -6.72 -7.43 15.16
C ARG A 116 -6.71 -6.41 16.32
N ASN A 117 -6.28 -5.19 16.04
CA ASN A 117 -6.27 -4.05 16.97
C ASN A 117 -7.59 -3.26 16.96
N GLY A 118 -8.61 -3.72 16.24
CA GLY A 118 -9.96 -3.16 16.28
C GLY A 118 -10.24 -2.12 15.19
N HIS A 119 -9.31 -1.83 14.30
CA HIS A 119 -9.58 -0.92 13.19
C HIS A 119 -10.32 -1.61 12.06
N SER A 120 -11.40 -1.02 11.57
CA SER A 120 -12.00 -1.44 10.31
C SER A 120 -11.09 -1.10 9.14
N ALA A 121 -10.87 -2.04 8.21
CA ALA A 121 -9.98 -1.88 7.06
C ALA A 121 -10.78 -1.64 5.77
N TYR A 122 -10.41 -0.60 5.03
CA TYR A 122 -10.95 -0.25 3.71
C TYR A 122 -9.81 -0.19 2.71
N LEU A 123 -9.70 -1.22 1.89
CA LEU A 123 -8.58 -1.47 0.98
C LEU A 123 -8.96 -1.01 -0.42
N VAL A 124 -8.28 0.02 -0.91
CA VAL A 124 -8.66 0.71 -2.14
C VAL A 124 -7.77 0.31 -3.31
N ASP A 125 -8.40 -0.04 -4.43
CA ASP A 125 -7.80 0.07 -5.75
C ASP A 125 -8.20 1.42 -6.34
N GLN A 126 -7.22 2.29 -6.60
CA GLN A 126 -7.46 3.60 -7.23
C GLN A 126 -7.84 3.45 -8.71
N PRO A 127 -8.50 4.46 -9.32
CA PRO A 127 -8.84 4.43 -10.74
C PRO A 127 -7.67 3.99 -11.63
N GLY A 128 -7.94 3.05 -12.52
CA GLY A 128 -6.95 2.49 -13.42
C GLY A 128 -6.04 1.40 -12.86
N ARG A 129 -6.33 0.90 -11.66
CA ARG A 129 -5.57 -0.16 -11.00
C ARG A 129 -6.45 -1.30 -10.52
N GLY A 130 -5.89 -2.50 -10.48
CA GLY A 130 -6.55 -3.68 -9.95
C GLY A 130 -7.96 -3.85 -10.50
N GLU A 131 -8.95 -3.99 -9.62
CA GLU A 131 -10.36 -4.12 -10.00
C GLU A 131 -11.03 -2.79 -10.41
N ALA A 132 -10.37 -1.65 -10.21
CA ALA A 132 -10.82 -0.33 -10.65
C ALA A 132 -10.26 0.03 -12.05
N GLY A 133 -10.08 -0.94 -12.92
CA GLY A 133 -9.40 -0.80 -14.20
C GLY A 133 -10.13 0.03 -15.27
N ALA A 134 -11.43 0.29 -15.12
CA ALA A 134 -12.19 1.05 -16.11
C ALA A 134 -11.85 2.54 -16.06
N GLN A 135 -11.27 3.09 -17.12
CA GLN A 135 -10.92 4.50 -17.26
C GLN A 135 -11.51 5.12 -18.53
N ALA A 136 -11.86 6.41 -18.47
CA ALA A 136 -12.30 7.17 -19.66
C ALA A 136 -11.18 7.32 -20.71
N SER A 137 -9.92 7.23 -20.29
CA SER A 137 -8.77 7.28 -21.19
C SER A 137 -8.45 5.94 -21.89
N MET A 138 -9.15 4.84 -21.52
CA MET A 138 -9.06 3.61 -22.28
C MET A 138 -9.62 3.83 -23.70
N SER A 139 -8.93 3.31 -24.72
CA SER A 139 -9.52 3.23 -26.05
C SER A 139 -10.73 2.30 -26.01
N THR A 140 -11.66 2.48 -26.93
CA THR A 140 -12.81 1.57 -27.07
C THR A 140 -12.39 0.14 -27.39
N ASP A 141 -11.18 -0.05 -27.91
CA ASP A 141 -10.52 -1.34 -28.11
C ASP A 141 -9.73 -1.80 -26.85
N GLY A 142 -9.72 -0.98 -25.82
CA GLY A 142 -8.86 -1.09 -24.62
C GLY A 142 -9.00 -2.37 -23.82
N PHE A 143 -10.06 -3.13 -24.00
CA PHE A 143 -10.17 -4.46 -23.41
C PHE A 143 -9.14 -5.46 -23.97
N LEU A 144 -8.67 -5.19 -25.18
CA LEU A 144 -7.65 -6.01 -25.87
C LEU A 144 -6.27 -5.34 -25.86
N ASP A 145 -6.21 -4.01 -25.76
CA ASP A 145 -4.98 -3.21 -25.87
C ASP A 145 -4.14 -3.18 -24.57
N VAL A 146 -4.64 -3.68 -23.45
CA VAL A 146 -3.87 -3.81 -22.19
C VAL A 146 -2.55 -4.57 -22.40
N TRP A 147 -2.44 -5.33 -23.48
CA TRP A 147 -1.28 -6.15 -23.87
C TRP A 147 -0.61 -5.69 -25.17
N SER A 148 -0.96 -4.52 -25.69
CA SER A 148 -0.29 -3.95 -26.86
C SER A 148 1.18 -3.62 -26.54
N GLU A 149 2.01 -3.46 -27.60
CA GLU A 149 3.40 -3.00 -27.43
C GLU A 149 3.47 -1.66 -26.67
N ASP A 150 2.48 -0.79 -26.84
CA ASP A 150 2.39 0.49 -26.18
C ASP A 150 2.05 0.36 -24.68
N SER A 151 1.44 -0.73 -24.23
CA SER A 151 1.14 -0.99 -22.81
C SER A 151 2.35 -1.35 -21.96
N LYS A 152 3.51 -1.62 -22.58
CA LYS A 152 4.77 -1.89 -21.85
C LYS A 152 5.24 -0.72 -21.00
N GLU A 153 4.85 0.49 -21.32
CA GLU A 153 5.19 1.70 -20.55
C GLU A 153 4.43 1.81 -19.21
N TYR A 154 3.38 1.02 -19.00
CA TYR A 154 2.51 1.12 -17.82
C TYR A 154 2.90 0.21 -16.65
N LYS A 155 3.90 -0.64 -16.84
CA LYS A 155 4.45 -1.52 -15.79
C LYS A 155 5.97 -1.49 -15.84
N PRO A 156 6.66 -1.20 -14.73
CA PRO A 156 8.11 -1.28 -14.68
C PRO A 156 8.58 -2.73 -14.85
N GLY A 157 9.78 -2.93 -15.34
CA GLY A 157 10.43 -4.24 -15.32
C GLY A 157 10.85 -4.63 -13.91
N ASP A 158 10.91 -5.93 -13.61
CA ASP A 158 11.20 -6.47 -12.29
C ASP A 158 12.52 -5.95 -11.71
N GLN A 159 13.58 -5.87 -12.53
CA GLN A 159 14.89 -5.39 -12.08
C GLN A 159 14.84 -3.90 -11.70
N ALA A 160 14.21 -3.07 -12.53
CA ALA A 160 14.07 -1.64 -12.25
C ALA A 160 13.25 -1.41 -10.95
N TRP A 161 12.19 -2.18 -10.75
CA TRP A 161 11.38 -2.17 -9.54
C TRP A 161 12.21 -2.50 -8.30
N TYR A 162 12.96 -3.61 -8.35
CA TYR A 162 13.81 -4.09 -7.26
C TYR A 162 14.86 -3.06 -6.84
N THR A 163 15.62 -2.53 -7.81
CA THR A 163 16.69 -1.57 -7.57
C THR A 163 16.16 -0.21 -7.12
N HIS A 164 15.15 0.32 -7.83
CA HIS A 164 14.61 1.66 -7.55
C HIS A 164 14.03 1.77 -6.15
N PHE A 165 13.46 0.70 -5.63
CA PHE A 165 12.82 0.67 -4.32
C PHE A 165 13.69 0.10 -3.20
N ARG A 166 15.00 0.03 -3.41
CA ARG A 166 16.01 -0.23 -2.38
C ARG A 166 15.93 -1.62 -1.72
N ILE A 167 15.39 -2.64 -2.41
CA ILE A 167 15.43 -4.02 -1.93
C ILE A 167 16.85 -4.54 -2.04
N GLY A 168 17.54 -4.23 -3.12
CA GLY A 168 18.92 -4.59 -3.39
C GLY A 168 19.41 -3.93 -4.66
N ARG A 169 20.66 -4.22 -5.03
CA ARG A 169 21.30 -3.65 -6.22
C ARG A 169 20.74 -4.23 -7.52
N VAL A 170 20.65 -5.54 -7.59
CA VAL A 170 20.09 -6.30 -8.73
C VAL A 170 19.51 -7.57 -8.17
N ALA A 171 18.25 -7.91 -8.51
CA ALA A 171 17.66 -9.15 -8.05
C ALA A 171 18.48 -10.38 -8.48
N PRO A 172 18.69 -11.37 -7.60
CA PRO A 172 18.12 -11.54 -6.27
C PRO A 172 18.98 -10.98 -5.12
N GLU A 173 20.06 -10.22 -5.39
CA GLU A 173 20.98 -9.71 -4.37
C GLU A 173 20.31 -8.61 -3.55
N ARG A 174 20.13 -8.86 -2.24
CA ARG A 174 19.59 -7.89 -1.29
C ARG A 174 20.68 -7.08 -0.64
N TYR A 175 20.36 -5.88 -0.17
CA TYR A 175 21.28 -5.12 0.67
C TYR A 175 21.52 -5.84 2.00
N GLU A 176 22.71 -5.62 2.59
CA GLU A 176 23.05 -6.19 3.88
C GLU A 176 22.04 -5.74 4.96
N GLY A 177 21.55 -6.68 5.75
CA GLY A 177 20.55 -6.44 6.79
C GLY A 177 19.12 -6.25 6.29
N SER A 178 18.86 -6.44 4.98
CA SER A 178 17.53 -6.26 4.40
C SER A 178 16.48 -7.11 5.10
N GLN A 179 15.35 -6.49 5.42
CA GLN A 179 14.15 -7.13 5.97
C GLN A 179 13.22 -7.68 4.88
N PHE A 180 13.55 -7.51 3.61
CA PHE A 180 12.77 -8.11 2.53
C PHE A 180 12.75 -9.64 2.65
N PRO A 181 11.59 -10.31 2.53
CA PRO A 181 11.47 -11.75 2.73
C PRO A 181 12.42 -12.58 1.86
N GLU A 182 12.95 -13.67 2.42
CA GLU A 182 13.92 -14.54 1.75
C GLU A 182 13.24 -15.57 0.84
N GLY A 183 14.00 -16.02 -0.16
CA GLY A 183 13.63 -17.09 -1.06
C GLY A 183 12.99 -16.67 -2.37
N ASP A 184 13.13 -17.55 -3.37
CA ASP A 184 12.66 -17.30 -4.72
C ASP A 184 11.12 -17.14 -4.79
N GLU A 185 10.39 -17.89 -3.96
CA GLU A 185 8.92 -17.81 -3.88
C GLU A 185 8.44 -16.44 -3.44
N ALA A 186 9.04 -15.87 -2.38
CA ALA A 186 8.67 -14.54 -1.91
C ALA A 186 8.99 -13.46 -2.96
N GLN A 187 10.15 -13.56 -3.60
CA GLN A 187 10.51 -12.63 -4.67
C GLN A 187 9.57 -12.73 -5.87
N ASP A 188 9.19 -13.95 -6.28
CA ASP A 188 8.26 -14.20 -7.36
C ASP A 188 6.86 -13.65 -7.04
N GLN A 189 6.36 -13.90 -5.83
CA GLN A 189 5.09 -13.34 -5.35
C GLN A 189 5.11 -11.81 -5.31
N PHE A 190 6.23 -11.21 -4.90
CA PHE A 190 6.39 -9.76 -4.91
C PHE A 190 6.27 -9.17 -6.32
N PHE A 191 6.95 -9.76 -7.31
CA PHE A 191 6.86 -9.31 -8.69
C PHE A 191 5.47 -9.53 -9.30
N ARG A 192 4.76 -10.60 -8.91
CA ARG A 192 3.39 -10.86 -9.35
C ARG A 192 2.36 -9.89 -8.77
N GLN A 193 2.67 -9.18 -7.69
CA GLN A 193 1.81 -8.12 -7.16
C GLN A 193 1.78 -6.87 -8.05
N MET A 194 2.74 -6.72 -8.95
CA MET A 194 2.77 -5.55 -9.84
C MET A 194 1.54 -5.51 -10.74
N THR A 195 0.85 -4.38 -10.70
CA THR A 195 -0.37 -4.14 -11.45
C THR A 195 -0.17 -2.99 -12.43
N PRO A 196 -0.43 -3.17 -13.72
CA PRO A 196 -0.32 -2.11 -14.72
C PRO A 196 -1.39 -1.04 -14.53
N ASN A 197 -1.13 0.16 -15.04
CA ASN A 197 -2.21 1.11 -15.33
C ASN A 197 -2.99 0.64 -16.56
N THR A 198 -4.31 0.80 -16.52
CA THR A 198 -5.17 0.48 -17.66
C THR A 198 -5.41 1.69 -18.59
N GLY A 199 -4.76 2.80 -18.31
CA GLY A 199 -4.80 4.05 -19.08
C GLY A 199 -3.87 5.08 -18.46
N ASN A 200 -3.97 6.34 -18.90
CA ASN A 200 -3.17 7.43 -18.36
C ASN A 200 -3.51 7.69 -16.90
N PHE A 201 -2.48 7.80 -16.05
CA PHE A 201 -2.66 8.18 -14.66
C PHE A 201 -3.11 9.64 -14.56
N ASP A 202 -4.18 9.88 -13.81
CA ASP A 202 -4.73 11.23 -13.53
C ASP A 202 -4.90 11.37 -12.02
N GLN A 203 -4.00 12.15 -11.41
CA GLN A 203 -3.97 12.36 -9.96
C GLN A 203 -5.23 13.02 -9.43
N ALA A 204 -5.78 14.00 -10.16
CA ALA A 204 -6.98 14.72 -9.73
C ALA A 204 -8.21 13.79 -9.72
N LYS A 205 -8.35 12.93 -10.72
CA LYS A 205 -9.42 11.93 -10.76
C LYS A 205 -9.27 10.91 -9.64
N ALA A 206 -8.05 10.43 -9.39
CA ALA A 206 -7.78 9.53 -8.28
C ALA A 206 -8.15 10.18 -6.94
N ALA A 207 -7.70 11.41 -6.69
CA ALA A 207 -8.02 12.14 -5.47
C ALA A 207 -9.53 12.38 -5.28
N ALA A 208 -10.25 12.72 -6.35
CA ALA A 208 -11.70 12.89 -6.32
C ALA A 208 -12.41 11.58 -5.96
N ALA A 209 -12.04 10.46 -6.59
CA ALA A 209 -12.59 9.14 -6.28
C ALA A 209 -12.31 8.74 -4.82
N LEU A 210 -11.12 9.01 -4.30
CA LEU A 210 -10.76 8.78 -2.89
C LEU A 210 -11.57 9.67 -1.93
N GLY A 211 -11.88 10.92 -2.29
CA GLY A 211 -12.80 11.78 -1.54
C GLY A 211 -14.18 11.13 -1.37
N GLU A 212 -14.72 10.54 -2.43
CA GLU A 212 -15.98 9.79 -2.38
C GLU A 212 -15.86 8.49 -1.55
N VAL A 213 -14.72 7.80 -1.60
CA VAL A 213 -14.45 6.67 -0.70
C VAL A 213 -14.54 7.12 0.76
N MET A 214 -13.83 8.20 1.14
CA MET A 214 -13.86 8.74 2.50
C MET A 214 -15.28 9.14 2.94
N ALA A 215 -16.05 9.75 2.05
CA ALA A 215 -17.44 10.11 2.32
C ALA A 215 -18.33 8.88 2.56
N GLN A 216 -18.14 7.81 1.78
CA GLN A 216 -18.88 6.56 1.97
C GLN A 216 -18.49 5.83 3.25
N VAL A 217 -17.19 5.81 3.60
CA VAL A 217 -16.74 5.27 4.89
C VAL A 217 -17.36 6.05 6.04
N LYS A 218 -17.32 7.39 6.00
CA LYS A 218 -17.97 8.25 6.99
C LYS A 218 -19.47 7.98 7.10
N LYS A 219 -20.17 7.82 5.98
CA LYS A 219 -21.61 7.49 5.97
C LYS A 219 -21.89 6.14 6.61
N ARG A 220 -21.02 5.15 6.41
CA ARG A 220 -21.16 3.79 6.93
C ARG A 220 -20.84 3.71 8.42
N THR A 221 -19.74 4.32 8.85
CA THR A 221 -19.20 4.19 10.22
C THR A 221 -19.65 5.32 11.17
N GLY A 222 -20.04 6.47 10.64
CA GLY A 222 -20.24 7.70 11.41
C GLY A 222 -18.94 8.45 11.72
N ASN A 223 -17.76 7.89 11.42
CA ASN A 223 -16.44 8.39 11.81
C ASN A 223 -15.59 8.84 10.62
N LYS A 224 -14.68 9.77 10.86
CA LYS A 224 -13.61 10.12 9.91
C LYS A 224 -12.61 8.96 9.81
N SER A 225 -11.92 8.86 8.70
CA SER A 225 -10.95 7.80 8.43
C SER A 225 -9.52 8.21 8.74
N ILE A 226 -8.74 7.31 9.29
CA ILE A 226 -7.28 7.34 9.20
C ILE A 226 -6.93 6.97 7.76
N PHE A 227 -6.05 7.76 7.12
CA PHE A 227 -5.66 7.55 5.75
C PHE A 227 -4.21 7.05 5.67
N VAL A 228 -4.02 5.77 5.41
CA VAL A 228 -2.71 5.15 5.23
C VAL A 228 -2.39 5.10 3.74
N THR A 229 -1.32 5.76 3.33
CA THR A 229 -0.92 5.86 1.91
C THR A 229 0.49 5.36 1.69
N HIS A 230 0.79 4.89 0.49
CA HIS A 230 2.13 4.51 0.09
C HIS A 230 2.54 5.16 -1.23
N SER A 231 3.77 5.71 -1.28
CA SER A 231 4.44 6.13 -2.51
C SER A 231 3.61 7.08 -3.38
N GLN A 232 3.27 6.74 -4.62
CA GLN A 232 2.38 7.50 -5.50
C GLN A 232 1.02 7.76 -4.84
N GLY A 233 0.49 6.81 -4.06
CA GLY A 233 -0.73 7.01 -3.29
C GLY A 233 -0.60 8.12 -2.24
N GLY A 234 0.60 8.36 -1.71
CA GLY A 234 0.89 9.51 -0.86
C GLY A 234 0.76 10.83 -1.63
N ALA A 235 1.34 10.90 -2.84
CA ALA A 235 1.19 12.08 -3.70
C ALA A 235 -0.29 12.37 -4.03
N VAL A 236 -1.08 11.33 -4.34
CA VAL A 236 -2.55 11.45 -4.51
C VAL A 236 -3.22 11.90 -3.21
N GLY A 237 -2.77 11.37 -2.09
CA GLY A 237 -3.34 11.62 -0.77
C GLY A 237 -3.37 13.08 -0.37
N TRP A 238 -2.37 13.85 -0.79
CA TRP A 238 -2.33 15.29 -0.52
C TRP A 238 -3.41 16.09 -1.23
N ASP A 239 -4.00 15.55 -2.30
CA ASP A 239 -5.09 16.19 -3.05
C ASP A 239 -6.49 15.71 -2.63
N VAL A 240 -6.58 14.67 -1.80
CA VAL A 240 -7.87 14.17 -1.30
C VAL A 240 -8.54 15.21 -0.39
N PRO A 241 -9.86 15.47 -0.56
CA PRO A 241 -10.61 16.34 0.33
C PRO A 241 -10.51 15.92 1.79
N VAL A 242 -10.19 16.85 2.69
CA VAL A 242 -9.80 16.57 4.09
C VAL A 242 -10.96 16.39 5.08
N GLU A 243 -12.19 16.70 4.67
CA GLU A 243 -13.36 16.79 5.57
C GLU A 243 -13.64 15.48 6.32
N ASN A 244 -13.31 14.35 5.69
CA ASN A 244 -13.53 13.01 6.23
C ASN A 244 -12.25 12.28 6.64
N ILE A 245 -11.11 13.00 6.71
CA ILE A 245 -9.82 12.49 7.16
C ILE A 245 -9.61 12.85 8.65
N ALA A 246 -9.29 11.85 9.47
CA ALA A 246 -8.94 12.02 10.88
C ALA A 246 -7.44 12.26 11.06
N ALA A 247 -6.61 11.49 10.34
CA ALA A 247 -5.16 11.56 10.33
C ALA A 247 -4.61 11.01 9.01
N ILE A 248 -3.38 11.36 8.66
CA ILE A 248 -2.66 10.80 7.52
C ILE A 248 -1.41 10.08 8.02
N VAL A 249 -1.23 8.82 7.61
CA VAL A 249 0.00 8.05 7.76
C VAL A 249 0.55 7.80 6.37
N ALA A 250 1.60 8.52 5.99
CA ALA A 250 2.19 8.44 4.66
C ALA A 250 3.49 7.62 4.70
N ILE A 251 3.47 6.48 4.01
CA ILE A 251 4.62 5.58 3.91
C ILE A 251 5.40 5.95 2.64
N GLU A 252 6.57 6.54 2.83
CA GLU A 252 7.44 7.00 1.75
C GLU A 252 6.68 7.68 0.60
N PRO A 253 5.91 8.73 0.88
CA PRO A 253 5.12 9.40 -0.17
C PRO A 253 6.02 9.88 -1.30
N GLY A 254 5.48 9.91 -2.53
CA GLY A 254 6.21 10.38 -3.72
C GLY A 254 6.59 11.88 -3.70
N GLY A 255 6.41 12.53 -2.59
CA GLY A 255 6.69 13.93 -2.28
C GLY A 255 5.72 14.45 -1.23
N THR A 256 5.91 15.70 -0.82
CA THR A 256 5.05 16.42 0.12
C THR A 256 4.54 17.71 -0.52
N PRO A 257 3.43 18.29 -0.02
CA PRO A 257 2.97 19.59 -0.49
C PRO A 257 4.04 20.66 -0.36
N GLN A 258 4.14 21.55 -1.33
CA GLN A 258 5.00 22.71 -1.22
C GLN A 258 4.47 23.63 -0.12
N VAL A 259 5.35 24.15 0.73
CA VAL A 259 5.02 25.10 1.80
C VAL A 259 4.25 26.31 1.22
N GLY A 260 3.12 26.61 1.83
CA GLY A 260 2.22 27.70 1.37
C GLY A 260 1.36 27.36 0.15
N SER A 261 1.43 26.14 -0.40
CA SER A 261 0.52 25.71 -1.47
C SER A 261 -0.91 25.53 -0.98
N GLU A 262 -1.85 25.35 -1.90
CA GLU A 262 -3.25 25.10 -1.57
C GLU A 262 -3.40 23.81 -0.75
N GLN A 263 -2.69 22.72 -1.12
CA GLN A 263 -2.69 21.48 -0.37
C GLN A 263 -2.18 21.67 1.07
N TYR A 264 -1.04 22.37 1.23
CA TYR A 264 -0.46 22.68 2.53
C TYR A 264 -1.44 23.45 3.41
N ASN A 265 -2.01 24.54 2.90
CA ASN A 265 -2.94 25.37 3.65
C ASN A 265 -4.22 24.64 4.04
N ARG A 266 -4.75 23.80 3.16
CA ARG A 266 -5.94 22.98 3.42
C ARG A 266 -5.71 21.99 4.55
N LEU A 267 -4.56 21.30 4.58
CA LEU A 267 -4.18 20.39 5.66
C LEU A 267 -4.02 21.13 6.99
N LEU A 268 -3.37 22.29 6.96
CA LEU A 268 -3.12 23.11 8.14
C LEU A 268 -4.41 23.68 8.74
N GLU A 269 -5.30 24.23 7.90
CA GLU A 269 -6.61 24.74 8.33
C GLU A 269 -7.49 23.64 8.93
N ALA A 270 -7.44 22.43 8.37
CA ALA A 270 -8.17 21.28 8.88
C ALA A 270 -7.50 20.65 10.12
N LYS A 271 -6.28 21.07 10.47
CA LYS A 271 -5.47 20.53 11.58
C LYS A 271 -5.31 19.03 11.51
N ILE A 272 -5.01 18.51 10.32
CA ILE A 272 -4.79 17.08 10.13
C ILE A 272 -3.45 16.69 10.77
N PRO A 273 -3.42 15.77 11.74
CA PRO A 273 -2.18 15.18 12.21
C PRO A 273 -1.59 14.26 11.14
N ILE A 274 -0.29 14.34 10.94
CA ILE A 274 0.43 13.65 9.86
C ILE A 274 1.63 12.90 10.44
N ALA A 275 1.76 11.62 10.09
CA ALA A 275 2.99 10.86 10.28
C ALA A 275 3.56 10.45 8.92
N ILE A 276 4.85 10.67 8.69
CA ILE A 276 5.53 10.28 7.45
C ILE A 276 6.67 9.33 7.82
N TYR A 277 6.66 8.13 7.24
CA TYR A 277 7.63 7.08 7.54
C TYR A 277 8.59 6.90 6.37
N PHE A 278 9.89 6.80 6.68
CA PHE A 278 10.94 6.46 5.72
C PHE A 278 11.75 5.25 6.19
N GLY A 279 12.04 4.35 5.24
CA GLY A 279 12.85 3.16 5.47
C GLY A 279 14.36 3.44 5.46
N ASP A 280 15.12 2.36 5.31
CA ASP A 280 16.58 2.35 5.29
C ASP A 280 17.15 2.54 3.87
N TYR A 281 18.47 2.50 3.73
CA TYR A 281 19.23 2.63 2.49
C TYR A 281 19.03 3.97 1.77
N ILE A 282 18.64 5.02 2.49
CA ILE A 282 18.53 6.38 1.97
C ILE A 282 19.84 7.15 2.18
N ASP A 283 20.39 7.12 3.40
CA ASP A 283 21.68 7.80 3.74
C ASP A 283 22.89 6.92 3.43
N ASN A 284 22.76 5.62 3.60
CA ASN A 284 23.82 4.60 3.45
C ASN A 284 23.68 3.73 2.19
N GLY A 285 22.72 4.05 1.31
CA GLY A 285 22.56 3.36 0.03
C GLY A 285 23.70 3.64 -0.95
N PRO A 286 23.89 2.81 -1.99
CA PRO A 286 24.93 3.00 -2.99
C PRO A 286 24.75 4.32 -3.75
N GLU A 287 25.78 5.18 -3.76
CA GLU A 287 25.73 6.50 -4.40
C GLU A 287 25.66 6.41 -5.95
N ASP A 288 26.09 5.30 -6.54
CA ASP A 288 26.03 5.05 -7.98
C ASP A 288 24.65 4.57 -8.46
N ILE A 289 23.71 4.34 -7.55
CA ILE A 289 22.31 4.03 -7.85
C ILE A 289 21.49 5.33 -7.86
N ALA A 290 20.95 5.69 -9.02
CA ALA A 290 20.25 6.97 -9.20
C ALA A 290 19.07 7.17 -8.23
N SER A 291 18.36 6.09 -7.85
CA SER A 291 17.24 6.15 -6.91
C SER A 291 17.65 6.49 -5.47
N THR A 292 18.91 6.25 -5.07
CA THR A 292 19.41 6.65 -3.74
C THR A 292 19.30 8.17 -3.56
N GLY A 293 19.81 8.94 -4.53
CA GLY A 293 19.70 10.40 -4.51
C GLY A 293 18.27 10.91 -4.58
N PHE A 294 17.42 10.25 -5.36
CA PHE A 294 15.99 10.58 -5.46
C PHE A 294 15.29 10.43 -4.11
N TRP A 295 15.41 9.28 -3.46
CA TRP A 295 14.73 9.04 -2.16
C TRP A 295 15.28 9.94 -1.05
N LYS A 296 16.56 10.27 -1.09
CA LYS A 296 17.15 11.27 -0.18
C LYS A 296 16.48 12.63 -0.35
N GLN A 297 16.31 13.09 -1.58
CA GLN A 297 15.64 14.37 -1.87
C GLN A 297 14.18 14.35 -1.39
N VAL A 298 13.47 13.24 -1.60
CA VAL A 298 12.06 13.09 -1.15
C VAL A 298 11.96 13.16 0.38
N ARG A 299 12.83 12.45 1.09
CA ARG A 299 12.86 12.47 2.57
C ARG A 299 13.23 13.86 3.10
N ASP A 300 14.26 14.49 2.54
CA ASP A 300 14.70 15.81 2.98
C ASP A 300 13.59 16.85 2.75
N GLY A 301 12.82 16.73 1.65
CA GLY A 301 11.62 17.54 1.42
C GLY A 301 10.51 17.30 2.44
N ALA A 302 10.34 16.05 2.92
CA ALA A 302 9.37 15.76 3.97
C ALA A 302 9.79 16.34 5.33
N LEU A 303 11.09 16.36 5.64
CA LEU A 303 11.62 17.01 6.83
C LEU A 303 11.38 18.52 6.79
N ASP A 304 11.65 19.17 5.67
CA ASP A 304 11.38 20.61 5.46
C ASP A 304 9.88 20.93 5.59
N PHE A 305 9.03 20.10 4.95
CA PHE A 305 7.57 20.23 5.09
C PHE A 305 7.14 20.14 6.56
N ALA A 306 7.61 19.15 7.31
CA ALA A 306 7.23 18.95 8.70
C ALA A 306 7.70 20.12 9.60
N GLU A 307 8.91 20.64 9.39
CA GLU A 307 9.43 21.78 10.11
C GLU A 307 8.51 23.01 9.95
N HIS A 308 8.16 23.35 8.70
CA HIS A 308 7.29 24.48 8.41
C HIS A 308 5.85 24.24 8.88
N TYR A 309 5.30 23.04 8.62
CA TYR A 309 3.94 22.69 9.05
C TYR A 309 3.75 22.82 10.56
N ASN A 310 4.72 22.34 11.34
CA ASN A 310 4.71 22.45 12.79
C ASN A 310 4.92 23.91 13.26
N ALA A 311 5.78 24.68 12.58
CA ALA A 311 5.99 26.09 12.90
C ALA A 311 4.72 26.93 12.66
N ASP A 312 3.92 26.57 11.66
CA ASP A 312 2.64 27.21 11.33
C ASP A 312 1.46 26.71 12.21
N GLY A 313 1.73 25.82 13.17
CA GLY A 313 0.74 25.32 14.14
C GLY A 313 0.02 24.03 13.71
N GLY A 314 0.55 23.31 12.73
CA GLY A 314 0.17 21.94 12.38
C GLY A 314 0.80 20.90 13.33
N ASP A 315 0.60 19.64 12.99
CA ASP A 315 1.13 18.49 13.73
C ASP A 315 1.63 17.44 12.70
N CYS A 316 2.94 17.41 12.48
CA CYS A 316 3.58 16.48 11.54
C CYS A 316 4.83 15.85 12.17
N THR A 317 4.86 14.52 12.21
CA THR A 317 6.01 13.73 12.65
C THR A 317 6.62 13.02 11.45
N VAL A 318 7.93 13.16 11.23
CA VAL A 318 8.69 12.35 10.26
C VAL A 318 9.46 11.30 11.03
N VAL A 319 9.16 10.04 10.77
CA VAL A 319 9.81 8.88 11.35
C VAL A 319 10.80 8.30 10.32
N ASP A 320 12.08 8.50 10.57
CA ASP A 320 13.18 7.87 9.85
C ASP A 320 13.52 6.58 10.62
N LEU A 321 13.08 5.43 10.11
CA LEU A 321 13.15 4.15 10.83
C LEU A 321 14.54 3.82 11.38
N PRO A 322 15.64 4.01 10.62
CA PRO A 322 16.99 3.77 11.15
C PRO A 322 17.33 4.63 12.36
N LYS A 323 16.81 5.84 12.48
CA LYS A 323 17.07 6.73 13.62
C LYS A 323 16.40 6.29 14.91
N ILE A 324 15.36 5.46 14.81
CA ILE A 324 14.69 4.85 15.97
C ILE A 324 15.09 3.38 16.18
N GLY A 325 16.12 2.90 15.46
CA GLY A 325 16.68 1.55 15.63
C GLY A 325 16.00 0.46 14.79
N ILE A 326 15.04 0.78 13.94
CA ILE A 326 14.38 -0.14 13.00
C ILE A 326 15.13 -0.03 11.68
N THR A 327 15.84 -1.09 11.27
CA THR A 327 16.77 -1.06 10.13
C THR A 327 16.46 -2.14 9.09
N GLY A 328 17.01 -1.98 7.90
CA GLY A 328 16.93 -2.96 6.81
C GLY A 328 15.64 -2.88 5.99
N ASN A 329 14.82 -1.86 6.18
CA ASN A 329 13.55 -1.71 5.47
C ASN A 329 13.73 -0.95 4.15
N SER A 330 13.21 -1.54 3.08
CA SER A 330 13.12 -0.91 1.77
C SER A 330 11.92 0.03 1.67
N HIS A 331 11.57 0.41 0.45
CA HIS A 331 10.35 1.17 0.16
C HIS A 331 9.05 0.43 0.55
N PHE A 332 9.10 -0.89 0.69
CA PHE A 332 7.96 -1.75 0.99
C PHE A 332 7.93 -2.24 2.44
N MET A 333 8.29 -1.39 3.40
CA MET A 333 8.38 -1.73 4.82
C MET A 333 7.16 -2.45 5.40
N PHE A 334 5.98 -2.26 4.81
CA PHE A 334 4.73 -2.93 5.22
C PHE A 334 4.61 -4.38 4.72
N GLN A 335 5.56 -4.86 3.90
CA GLN A 335 5.62 -6.23 3.38
C GLN A 335 6.85 -7.02 3.88
N GLU A 336 7.65 -6.44 4.75
CA GLU A 336 8.94 -6.96 5.18
C GLU A 336 8.86 -7.71 6.52
N MET A 337 9.94 -8.38 6.91
CA MET A 337 9.96 -9.34 8.03
C MET A 337 9.59 -8.70 9.37
N ASN A 338 9.93 -7.43 9.57
CA ASN A 338 9.64 -6.65 10.77
C ASN A 338 8.44 -5.70 10.58
N SER A 339 7.58 -5.93 9.60
CA SER A 339 6.43 -5.06 9.29
C SER A 339 5.49 -4.85 10.48
N ASP A 340 5.30 -5.86 11.35
CA ASP A 340 4.48 -5.76 12.55
C ASP A 340 5.08 -4.78 13.60
N GLU A 341 6.42 -4.66 13.69
CA GLU A 341 7.09 -3.69 14.56
C GLU A 341 6.81 -2.25 14.11
N ILE A 342 6.84 -2.01 12.80
CA ILE A 342 6.51 -0.70 12.23
C ILE A 342 5.02 -0.39 12.41
N ALA A 343 4.15 -1.38 12.20
CA ALA A 343 2.72 -1.23 12.46
C ALA A 343 2.43 -0.90 13.93
N ALA A 344 3.15 -1.52 14.88
CA ALA A 344 3.05 -1.21 16.30
C ALA A 344 3.50 0.24 16.63
N ASN A 345 4.52 0.75 15.94
CA ASN A 345 4.93 2.14 16.08
C ASN A 345 3.85 3.10 15.55
N ILE A 346 3.22 2.78 14.41
CA ILE A 346 2.07 3.54 13.88
C ILE A 346 0.90 3.51 14.87
N GLU A 347 0.57 2.33 15.42
CA GLU A 347 -0.50 2.18 16.41
C GLU A 347 -0.26 3.02 17.66
N SER A 348 1.00 3.08 18.14
CA SER A 348 1.38 3.96 19.25
C SER A 348 1.16 5.44 18.92
N TRP A 349 1.58 5.86 17.71
CA TRP A 349 1.36 7.23 17.26
C TRP A 349 -0.14 7.55 17.12
N LEU A 350 -0.96 6.63 16.60
CA LEU A 350 -2.41 6.77 16.55
C LEU A 350 -3.01 6.92 17.96
N GLY A 351 -2.52 6.15 18.94
CA GLY A 351 -2.93 6.25 20.35
C GLY A 351 -2.63 7.61 20.98
N GLU A 352 -1.50 8.22 20.67
CA GLU A 352 -1.14 9.58 21.12
C GLU A 352 -2.13 10.64 20.60
N HIS A 353 -2.79 10.34 19.46
CA HIS A 353 -3.80 11.19 18.84
C HIS A 353 -5.25 10.77 19.17
N GLY A 354 -5.45 9.75 20.03
CA GLY A 354 -6.77 9.25 20.40
C GLY A 354 -7.50 8.55 19.26
N LEU A 355 -6.76 7.83 18.41
CA LEU A 355 -7.25 7.16 17.20
C LEU A 355 -7.01 5.64 17.21
N ASN A 356 -6.84 5.02 18.39
CA ASN A 356 -6.62 3.57 18.56
C ASN A 356 -7.73 2.85 19.33
#